data_f80dae4611ab5141289e4af426b8d3de
#
_entry.id   f80dae4611ab5141289e4af426b8d3de
#
_cell.length_a   1.000
_cell.length_b   1.000
_cell.length_c   1.000
_cell.angle_alpha   90.00
_cell.angle_beta   90.00
_cell.angle_gamma   90.00
#
_symmetry.space_group_name_H-M   'P 1'
#
loop_
_entity.id
_entity.type
_entity.pdbx_description
1 polymer ?
#
loop_
_entity_poly.entity_id
_entity_poly.type
_entity_poly.pdbx_seq_one_letter_code
_entity_poly.pdbx_strand_id
1 'polypeptide(L)'
;MNDTRTLAGDEVVEQVSALVEGVFDRLKPILAAAEAVLAEPGDVQAASLHRIRPQVTEALGGLIIGAGYVGAPHVLADQEFGFEWWTDGEPPSQLFISLDPDSENFLDYTRQSWFTVPRDTGRRHINGPYVDYLCTDEYTLTFTIPVQRSGSFAGVVGADVYVREFERAVAPRLRSLGRDGALLNSQGRVIVSNNVRQPTGSLVRAADVPAWWTSGEEAHSAGGLALRRCGDSPIVLVSVPGG
;
A
#
# COMPACT_ATOMS: atom_id res chain seq x y z
N MET A 1 21.22 25.15 16.29
CA MET A 1 21.58 23.77 15.88
C MET A 1 20.38 22.83 15.84
N ASN A 2 19.27 23.12 16.52
CA ASN A 2 18.00 22.35 16.45
C ASN A 2 17.23 22.50 15.12
N ASP A 3 17.35 23.65 14.47
CA ASP A 3 16.55 24.03 13.29
C ASP A 3 16.85 23.17 12.05
N THR A 4 18.12 22.93 11.73
CA THR A 4 18.54 22.16 10.55
C THR A 4 18.18 20.66 10.65
N ARG A 5 18.08 20.10 11.86
CA ARG A 5 17.77 18.69 12.11
C ARG A 5 16.27 18.41 12.09
N THR A 6 15.48 19.39 12.49
CA THR A 6 14.02 19.38 12.31
C THR A 6 13.70 19.41 10.82
N LEU A 7 14.36 20.27 10.04
CA LEU A 7 14.23 20.37 8.59
C LEU A 7 14.53 19.05 7.88
N ALA A 8 15.61 18.33 8.25
CA ALA A 8 15.92 17.04 7.63
C ALA A 8 14.83 15.95 7.85
N GLY A 9 14.21 15.95 9.04
CA GLY A 9 13.07 15.07 9.31
C GLY A 9 11.84 15.44 8.50
N ASP A 10 11.58 16.73 8.34
CA ASP A 10 10.45 17.23 7.54
C ASP A 10 10.64 16.91 6.06
N GLU A 11 11.86 17.04 5.52
CA GLU A 11 12.19 16.63 4.15
C GLU A 11 11.94 15.12 3.89
N VAL A 12 12.24 14.25 4.87
CA VAL A 12 11.93 12.82 4.75
C VAL A 12 10.42 12.60 4.71
N VAL A 13 9.70 13.23 5.65
CA VAL A 13 8.21 13.12 5.70
C VAL A 13 7.58 13.60 4.39
N GLU A 14 8.01 14.75 3.88
CA GLU A 14 7.50 15.31 2.62
C GLU A 14 7.78 14.38 1.43
N GLN A 15 8.99 13.85 1.32
CA GLN A 15 9.34 12.92 0.25
C GLN A 15 8.52 11.63 0.31
N VAL A 16 8.39 11.03 1.51
CA VAL A 16 7.59 9.80 1.69
C VAL A 16 6.14 10.08 1.34
N SER A 17 5.57 11.19 1.81
CA SER A 17 4.21 11.60 1.49
C SER A 17 4.02 11.77 -0.02
N ALA A 18 4.95 12.44 -0.71
CA ALA A 18 4.89 12.63 -2.15
C ALA A 18 4.95 11.30 -2.93
N LEU A 19 5.80 10.35 -2.50
CA LEU A 19 5.87 9.03 -3.13
C LEU A 19 4.58 8.24 -2.94
N VAL A 20 4.01 8.27 -1.73
CA VAL A 20 2.74 7.61 -1.40
C VAL A 20 1.60 8.21 -2.23
N GLU A 21 1.49 9.54 -2.27
CA GLU A 21 0.45 10.20 -3.09
C GLU A 21 0.65 9.88 -4.58
N GLY A 22 1.89 9.85 -5.06
CA GLY A 22 2.18 9.49 -6.45
C GLY A 22 1.69 8.09 -6.83
N VAL A 23 1.77 7.11 -5.92
CA VAL A 23 1.18 5.78 -6.15
C VAL A 23 -0.35 5.86 -6.20
N PHE A 24 -0.97 6.53 -5.21
CA PHE A 24 -2.43 6.66 -5.18
C PHE A 24 -2.97 7.46 -6.37
N ASP A 25 -2.25 8.47 -6.84
CA ASP A 25 -2.66 9.25 -8.03
C ASP A 25 -2.70 8.38 -9.29
N ARG A 26 -1.77 7.44 -9.45
CA ARG A 26 -1.79 6.48 -10.56
C ARG A 26 -2.92 5.46 -10.46
N LEU A 27 -3.48 5.21 -9.28
CA LEU A 27 -4.64 4.34 -9.09
C LEU A 27 -5.98 5.02 -9.40
N LYS A 28 -6.06 6.35 -9.38
CA LYS A 28 -7.31 7.10 -9.64
C LYS A 28 -7.96 6.79 -10.99
N PRO A 29 -7.20 6.72 -12.13
CA PRO A 29 -7.79 6.33 -13.41
C PRO A 29 -8.36 4.91 -13.41
N ILE A 30 -7.70 3.97 -12.71
CA ILE A 30 -8.21 2.58 -12.57
C ILE A 30 -9.50 2.59 -11.75
N LEU A 31 -9.54 3.36 -10.65
CA LEU A 31 -10.74 3.51 -9.82
C LEU A 31 -11.91 4.03 -10.64
N ALA A 32 -11.72 5.12 -11.38
CA ALA A 32 -12.77 5.70 -12.22
C ALA A 32 -13.27 4.71 -13.29
N ALA A 33 -12.37 3.94 -13.91
CA ALA A 33 -12.74 2.92 -14.89
C ALA A 33 -13.51 1.75 -14.25
N ALA A 34 -13.08 1.28 -13.06
CA ALA A 34 -13.77 0.22 -12.34
C ALA A 34 -15.19 0.66 -11.91
N GLU A 35 -15.32 1.86 -11.35
CA GLU A 35 -16.63 2.43 -10.98
C GLU A 35 -17.53 2.60 -12.19
N ALA A 36 -17.01 3.03 -13.35
CA ALA A 36 -17.77 3.16 -14.58
C ALA A 36 -18.29 1.80 -15.09
N VAL A 37 -17.47 0.76 -15.09
CA VAL A 37 -17.85 -0.61 -15.46
C VAL A 37 -18.94 -1.13 -14.53
N LEU A 38 -18.77 -0.94 -13.22
CA LEU A 38 -19.72 -1.43 -12.22
C LEU A 38 -21.03 -0.65 -12.16
N ALA A 39 -21.06 0.60 -12.64
CA ALA A 39 -22.26 1.44 -12.70
C ALA A 39 -23.16 1.16 -13.91
N GLU A 40 -22.73 0.31 -14.84
CA GLU A 40 -23.53 0.00 -16.02
C GLU A 40 -24.87 -0.68 -15.64
N PRO A 41 -25.94 -0.36 -16.38
CA PRO A 41 -27.23 -0.99 -16.17
C PRO A 41 -27.16 -2.50 -16.44
N GLY A 42 -27.75 -3.29 -15.53
CA GLY A 42 -27.80 -4.74 -15.65
C GLY A 42 -26.70 -5.47 -14.87
N ASP A 43 -26.54 -6.74 -15.21
CA ASP A 43 -25.62 -7.64 -14.53
C ASP A 43 -24.20 -7.49 -15.06
N VAL A 44 -23.29 -7.07 -14.21
CA VAL A 44 -21.86 -6.97 -14.57
C VAL A 44 -21.24 -8.37 -14.55
N GLN A 45 -20.63 -8.76 -15.66
CA GLN A 45 -19.94 -10.03 -15.79
C GLN A 45 -18.42 -9.88 -15.68
N ALA A 46 -17.72 -10.96 -15.36
CA ALA A 46 -16.26 -10.98 -15.26
C ALA A 46 -15.57 -10.48 -16.53
N ALA A 47 -16.10 -10.83 -17.70
CA ALA A 47 -15.57 -10.35 -18.98
C ALA A 47 -15.60 -8.82 -19.13
N SER A 48 -16.49 -8.12 -18.41
CA SER A 48 -16.56 -6.65 -18.43
C SER A 48 -15.35 -6.00 -17.76
N LEU A 49 -14.66 -6.70 -16.85
CA LEU A 49 -13.48 -6.19 -16.14
C LEU A 49 -12.30 -5.92 -17.08
N HIS A 50 -12.21 -6.61 -18.23
CA HIS A 50 -11.14 -6.34 -19.21
C HIS A 50 -11.11 -4.89 -19.72
N ARG A 51 -12.18 -4.16 -19.53
CA ARG A 51 -12.30 -2.77 -19.97
C ARG A 51 -11.48 -1.80 -19.12
N ILE A 52 -11.06 -2.20 -17.92
CA ILE A 52 -10.17 -1.41 -17.06
C ILE A 52 -8.68 -1.65 -17.39
N ARG A 53 -8.36 -2.65 -18.22
CA ARG A 53 -6.97 -3.01 -18.57
C ARG A 53 -6.13 -1.83 -19.08
N PRO A 54 -6.60 -0.94 -19.97
CA PRO A 54 -5.79 0.17 -20.45
C PRO A 54 -5.27 1.06 -19.31
N GLN A 55 -6.12 1.38 -18.33
CA GLN A 55 -5.75 2.20 -17.17
C GLN A 55 -4.80 1.43 -16.23
N VAL A 56 -5.00 0.12 -16.10
CA VAL A 56 -4.11 -0.73 -15.30
C VAL A 56 -2.71 -0.75 -15.92
N THR A 57 -2.60 -1.03 -17.23
CA THR A 57 -1.29 -1.10 -17.91
C THR A 57 -0.57 0.24 -17.94
N GLU A 58 -1.29 1.37 -18.02
CA GLU A 58 -0.73 2.72 -17.92
C GLU A 58 -0.20 3.01 -16.50
N ALA A 59 -0.82 2.42 -15.47
CA ALA A 59 -0.39 2.58 -14.08
C ALA A 59 0.88 1.79 -13.73
N LEU A 60 1.28 0.79 -14.50
CA LEU A 60 2.47 -0.02 -14.24
C LEU A 60 3.78 0.75 -14.49
N GLY A 61 4.86 0.26 -13.88
CA GLY A 61 6.20 0.84 -14.00
C GLY A 61 6.53 1.88 -12.92
N GLY A 62 7.79 2.31 -12.86
CA GLY A 62 8.31 3.12 -11.77
C GLY A 62 8.33 2.34 -10.45
N LEU A 63 7.54 2.75 -9.46
CA LEU A 63 7.39 2.00 -8.20
C LEU A 63 6.37 0.86 -8.30
N ILE A 64 5.41 0.94 -9.23
CA ILE A 64 4.28 0.01 -9.32
C ILE A 64 4.66 -1.20 -10.14
N ILE A 65 4.75 -2.36 -9.49
CA ILE A 65 5.11 -3.64 -10.10
C ILE A 65 3.89 -4.49 -10.45
N GLY A 66 2.75 -4.18 -9.88
CA GLY A 66 1.46 -4.83 -10.13
C GLY A 66 0.34 -3.85 -9.81
N ALA A 67 -0.73 -3.90 -10.57
CA ALA A 67 -1.91 -3.08 -10.32
C ALA A 67 -3.18 -3.73 -10.87
N GLY A 68 -4.34 -3.31 -10.35
CA GLY A 68 -5.61 -3.79 -10.86
C GLY A 68 -6.79 -3.56 -9.94
N TYR A 69 -7.86 -4.29 -10.23
CA TYR A 69 -9.08 -4.32 -9.47
C TYR A 69 -9.32 -5.72 -8.89
N VAL A 70 -9.75 -5.79 -7.64
CA VAL A 70 -10.17 -7.02 -6.95
C VAL A 70 -11.59 -6.81 -6.43
N GLY A 71 -12.53 -7.59 -6.95
CA GLY A 71 -13.95 -7.48 -6.66
C GLY A 71 -14.34 -8.02 -5.29
N ALA A 72 -15.36 -7.41 -4.68
CA ALA A 72 -16.04 -8.02 -3.55
C ALA A 72 -16.79 -9.29 -4.02
N PRO A 73 -16.95 -10.31 -3.15
CA PRO A 73 -17.75 -11.48 -3.49
C PRO A 73 -19.15 -11.08 -3.97
N HIS A 74 -19.65 -11.78 -4.98
CA HIS A 74 -20.98 -11.59 -5.56
C HIS A 74 -21.24 -10.22 -6.23
N VAL A 75 -20.18 -9.43 -6.50
CA VAL A 75 -20.32 -8.18 -7.26
C VAL A 75 -20.53 -8.44 -8.75
N LEU A 76 -20.06 -9.59 -9.22
CA LEU A 76 -20.25 -10.09 -10.59
C LEU A 76 -21.41 -11.09 -10.64
N ALA A 77 -22.11 -11.11 -11.77
CA ALA A 77 -23.31 -11.95 -11.93
C ALA A 77 -23.01 -13.40 -12.30
N ASP A 78 -21.87 -13.66 -12.92
CA ASP A 78 -21.46 -14.93 -13.47
C ASP A 78 -20.44 -15.71 -12.63
N GLN A 79 -19.88 -15.08 -11.59
CA GLN A 79 -18.96 -15.72 -10.67
C GLN A 79 -18.91 -15.00 -9.31
N GLU A 80 -18.56 -15.74 -8.25
CA GLU A 80 -18.49 -15.19 -6.90
C GLU A 80 -17.32 -14.23 -6.71
N PHE A 81 -16.16 -14.61 -7.19
CA PHE A 81 -14.92 -13.82 -7.07
C PHE A 81 -14.50 -13.30 -8.44
N GLY A 82 -13.85 -12.14 -8.47
CA GLY A 82 -13.33 -11.59 -9.72
C GLY A 82 -12.23 -10.58 -9.51
N PHE A 83 -11.29 -10.58 -10.44
CA PHE A 83 -10.23 -9.58 -10.45
C PHE A 83 -9.72 -9.35 -11.87
N GLU A 84 -9.14 -8.19 -12.08
CA GLU A 84 -8.35 -7.84 -13.26
C GLU A 84 -7.03 -7.26 -12.76
N TRP A 85 -5.96 -8.07 -12.73
CA TRP A 85 -4.68 -7.69 -12.16
C TRP A 85 -3.56 -7.97 -13.14
N TRP A 86 -2.68 -7.01 -13.30
CA TRP A 86 -1.54 -7.08 -14.21
C TRP A 86 -0.25 -6.77 -13.49
N THR A 87 0.82 -7.43 -13.89
CA THR A 87 2.19 -7.20 -13.39
C THR A 87 3.03 -6.50 -14.44
N ASP A 88 3.95 -5.67 -13.97
CA ASP A 88 4.92 -4.97 -14.81
C ASP A 88 5.84 -5.96 -15.52
N GLY A 89 6.15 -5.66 -16.79
CA GLY A 89 6.96 -6.50 -17.66
C GLY A 89 6.88 -6.02 -19.11
N GLU A 90 7.69 -6.60 -19.98
CA GLU A 90 7.71 -6.29 -21.42
C GLU A 90 7.39 -7.54 -22.25
N PRO A 91 6.13 -7.77 -22.62
CA PRO A 91 4.92 -7.00 -22.30
C PRO A 91 4.41 -7.25 -20.87
N PRO A 92 3.52 -6.37 -20.33
CA PRO A 92 2.83 -6.63 -19.09
C PRO A 92 2.07 -7.96 -19.13
N SER A 93 2.03 -8.68 -18.00
CA SER A 93 1.37 -9.97 -17.91
C SER A 93 0.21 -9.96 -16.93
N GLN A 94 -0.88 -10.64 -17.30
CA GLN A 94 -2.02 -10.81 -16.42
C GLN A 94 -1.69 -11.83 -15.32
N LEU A 95 -2.02 -11.50 -14.08
CA LEU A 95 -1.93 -12.45 -12.97
C LEU A 95 -3.09 -13.45 -13.07
N PHE A 96 -2.77 -14.73 -12.94
CA PHE A 96 -3.74 -15.80 -12.88
C PHE A 96 -3.69 -16.48 -11.52
N ILE A 97 -4.80 -16.38 -10.76
CA ILE A 97 -5.00 -17.12 -9.52
C ILE A 97 -6.28 -17.94 -9.64
N SER A 98 -6.41 -19.01 -8.86
CA SER A 98 -7.67 -19.74 -8.78
C SER A 98 -8.70 -18.91 -8.03
N LEU A 99 -9.84 -18.68 -8.68
CA LEU A 99 -11.01 -18.04 -8.09
C LEU A 99 -12.10 -19.06 -7.66
N ASP A 100 -11.83 -20.34 -7.88
CA ASP A 100 -12.72 -21.43 -7.46
C ASP A 100 -12.46 -21.77 -5.98
N PRO A 101 -13.44 -21.54 -5.08
CA PRO A 101 -13.31 -21.82 -3.65
C PRO A 101 -13.05 -23.30 -3.35
N ASP A 102 -13.39 -24.21 -4.24
CA ASP A 102 -13.17 -25.66 -4.09
C ASP A 102 -11.76 -26.07 -4.56
N SER A 103 -10.99 -25.14 -5.14
CA SER A 103 -9.62 -25.39 -5.60
C SER A 103 -8.63 -25.38 -4.44
N GLU A 104 -7.69 -26.33 -4.41
CA GLU A 104 -6.57 -26.35 -3.44
C GLU A 104 -5.68 -25.09 -3.54
N ASN A 105 -5.71 -24.39 -4.67
CA ASN A 105 -4.95 -23.17 -4.91
C ASN A 105 -5.81 -21.90 -4.77
N PHE A 106 -7.01 -22.00 -4.19
CA PHE A 106 -7.86 -20.85 -3.93
C PHE A 106 -7.24 -19.98 -2.85
N LEU A 107 -7.11 -18.70 -3.15
CA LEU A 107 -6.72 -17.69 -2.17
C LEU A 107 -7.93 -16.86 -1.77
N ASP A 108 -8.40 -17.06 -0.54
CA ASP A 108 -9.41 -16.20 0.06
C ASP A 108 -8.79 -14.82 0.40
N TYR A 109 -8.82 -13.92 -0.56
CA TYR A 109 -8.33 -12.57 -0.39
C TYR A 109 -9.22 -11.69 0.50
N THR A 110 -10.46 -12.11 0.77
CA THR A 110 -11.44 -11.32 1.54
C THR A 110 -11.07 -11.15 3.01
N ARG A 111 -10.09 -11.93 3.48
CA ARG A 111 -9.54 -11.87 4.85
C ARG A 111 -8.26 -11.06 4.96
N GLN A 112 -7.68 -10.66 3.83
CA GLN A 112 -6.44 -9.89 3.80
C GLN A 112 -6.68 -8.44 4.23
N SER A 113 -5.76 -7.86 5.00
CA SER A 113 -5.92 -6.49 5.52
C SER A 113 -5.99 -5.43 4.43
N TRP A 114 -5.31 -5.63 3.29
CA TRP A 114 -5.40 -4.74 2.13
C TRP A 114 -6.81 -4.72 1.50
N PHE A 115 -7.67 -5.72 1.79
CA PHE A 115 -9.06 -5.79 1.35
C PHE A 115 -10.02 -5.38 2.47
N THR A 116 -9.82 -5.92 3.70
CA THR A 116 -10.77 -5.71 4.81
C THR A 116 -10.72 -4.29 5.36
N VAL A 117 -9.54 -3.67 5.46
CA VAL A 117 -9.43 -2.31 5.98
C VAL A 117 -10.16 -1.28 5.10
N PRO A 118 -9.97 -1.26 3.76
CA PRO A 118 -10.78 -0.38 2.89
C PRO A 118 -12.28 -0.68 2.96
N ARG A 119 -12.68 -1.95 3.03
CA ARG A 119 -14.07 -2.35 3.19
C ARG A 119 -14.71 -1.78 4.44
N ASP A 120 -14.03 -1.93 5.57
CA ASP A 120 -14.59 -1.63 6.89
C ASP A 120 -14.51 -0.13 7.23
N THR A 121 -13.55 0.59 6.63
CA THR A 121 -13.30 2.01 6.92
C THR A 121 -13.76 2.96 5.82
N GLY A 122 -13.98 2.48 4.61
CA GLY A 122 -14.20 3.31 3.42
C GLY A 122 -13.00 4.18 3.03
N ARG A 123 -11.81 3.89 3.57
CA ARG A 123 -10.59 4.68 3.37
C ARG A 123 -9.55 3.91 2.56
N ARG A 124 -8.70 4.63 1.82
CA ARG A 124 -7.50 4.07 1.22
C ARG A 124 -6.58 3.49 2.30
N HIS A 125 -5.81 2.48 1.94
CA HIS A 125 -4.95 1.76 2.87
C HIS A 125 -3.61 1.37 2.23
N ILE A 126 -2.58 1.22 3.06
CA ILE A 126 -1.30 0.62 2.70
C ILE A 126 -1.05 -0.54 3.65
N ASN A 127 -0.99 -1.74 3.10
CA ASN A 127 -0.66 -2.95 3.82
C ASN A 127 0.81 -3.30 3.65
N GLY A 128 1.45 -3.82 4.67
CA GLY A 128 2.84 -4.29 4.61
C GLY A 128 3.76 -3.60 5.63
N PRO A 129 5.08 -3.88 5.58
CA PRO A 129 5.69 -4.82 4.63
C PRO A 129 5.33 -6.28 4.95
N TYR A 130 5.09 -7.08 3.93
CA TYR A 130 4.91 -8.52 4.02
C TYR A 130 5.64 -9.21 2.86
N VAL A 131 5.97 -10.50 3.01
CA VAL A 131 6.54 -11.28 1.91
C VAL A 131 5.39 -11.79 1.04
N ASP A 132 5.39 -11.40 -0.23
CA ASP A 132 4.41 -11.87 -1.20
C ASP A 132 4.83 -13.21 -1.80
N TYR A 133 4.41 -14.30 -1.14
CA TYR A 133 4.70 -15.66 -1.58
C TYR A 133 3.92 -16.11 -2.83
N LEU A 134 2.93 -15.33 -3.26
CA LEU A 134 2.12 -15.67 -4.42
C LEU A 134 2.77 -15.23 -5.73
N CYS A 135 3.41 -14.08 -5.70
CA CYS A 135 3.90 -13.45 -6.93
C CYS A 135 5.42 -13.38 -6.99
N THR A 136 6.11 -13.11 -5.88
CA THR A 136 7.49 -12.60 -6.00
C THR A 136 8.49 -13.08 -4.96
N ASP A 137 8.07 -13.66 -3.83
CA ASP A 137 8.93 -13.95 -2.66
C ASP A 137 9.68 -12.71 -2.12
N GLU A 138 9.18 -11.51 -2.41
CA GLU A 138 9.79 -10.23 -2.05
C GLU A 138 8.95 -9.48 -1.02
N TYR A 139 9.61 -8.62 -0.23
CA TYR A 139 8.87 -7.69 0.62
C TYR A 139 8.11 -6.67 -0.21
N THR A 140 6.80 -6.60 0.02
CA THR A 140 5.84 -5.81 -0.75
C THR A 140 5.03 -4.89 0.16
N LEU A 141 4.67 -3.73 -0.37
CA LEU A 141 3.63 -2.85 0.13
C LEU A 141 2.47 -2.88 -0.86
N THR A 142 1.26 -3.17 -0.40
CA THR A 142 0.04 -3.12 -1.22
C THR A 142 -0.77 -1.88 -0.88
N PHE A 143 -0.95 -1.04 -1.86
CA PHE A 143 -1.77 0.19 -1.81
C PHE A 143 -3.15 -0.12 -2.32
N THR A 144 -4.20 0.28 -1.60
CA THR A 144 -5.59 0.03 -2.00
C THR A 144 -6.50 1.22 -1.79
N ILE A 145 -7.47 1.37 -2.69
CA ILE A 145 -8.56 2.35 -2.63
C ILE A 145 -9.87 1.57 -2.73
N PRO A 146 -10.85 1.79 -1.83
CA PRO A 146 -12.15 1.12 -1.93
C PRO A 146 -12.92 1.58 -3.17
N VAL A 147 -13.54 0.63 -3.86
CA VAL A 147 -14.45 0.84 -4.98
C VAL A 147 -15.88 0.75 -4.47
N GLN A 148 -16.73 1.67 -4.92
CA GLN A 148 -18.14 1.72 -4.53
C GLN A 148 -19.05 1.42 -5.73
N ARG A 149 -20.15 0.70 -5.49
CA ARG A 149 -21.27 0.53 -6.42
C ARG A 149 -22.56 0.87 -5.70
N SER A 150 -23.25 1.91 -6.12
CA SER A 150 -24.51 2.36 -5.50
C SER A 150 -24.41 2.56 -3.97
N GLY A 151 -23.28 3.07 -3.49
CA GLY A 151 -23.03 3.32 -2.07
C GLY A 151 -22.61 2.10 -1.24
N SER A 152 -22.46 0.92 -1.87
CA SER A 152 -21.97 -0.30 -1.23
C SER A 152 -20.54 -0.61 -1.69
N PHE A 153 -19.74 -1.22 -0.80
CA PHE A 153 -18.41 -1.67 -1.14
C PHE A 153 -18.47 -2.75 -2.23
N ALA A 154 -17.73 -2.52 -3.31
CA ALA A 154 -17.71 -3.40 -4.47
C ALA A 154 -16.33 -4.02 -4.73
N GLY A 155 -15.35 -3.71 -3.90
CA GLY A 155 -13.98 -4.22 -4.02
C GLY A 155 -12.94 -3.14 -3.80
N VAL A 156 -11.73 -3.39 -4.25
CA VAL A 156 -10.62 -2.44 -4.18
C VAL A 156 -9.91 -2.32 -5.53
N VAL A 157 -9.41 -1.13 -5.80
CA VAL A 157 -8.34 -0.92 -6.78
C VAL A 157 -7.03 -0.88 -6.01
N GLY A 158 -6.00 -1.53 -6.49
CA GLY A 158 -4.73 -1.61 -5.79
C GLY A 158 -3.50 -1.58 -6.67
N ALA A 159 -2.36 -1.40 -6.01
CA ALA A 159 -1.04 -1.55 -6.59
C ALA A 159 -0.07 -2.17 -5.60
N ASP A 160 0.83 -3.00 -6.11
CA ASP A 160 1.96 -3.55 -5.38
C ASP A 160 3.23 -2.77 -5.70
N VAL A 161 4.01 -2.51 -4.65
CA VAL A 161 5.29 -1.81 -4.68
C VAL A 161 6.32 -2.66 -3.94
N TYR A 162 7.44 -3.02 -4.59
CA TYR A 162 8.53 -3.66 -3.86
C TYR A 162 9.14 -2.72 -2.83
N VAL A 163 9.33 -3.22 -1.61
CA VAL A 163 9.99 -2.44 -0.56
C VAL A 163 11.40 -2.01 -0.99
N ARG A 164 12.13 -2.83 -1.74
CA ARG A 164 13.46 -2.47 -2.24
C ARG A 164 13.45 -1.25 -3.17
N GLU A 165 12.41 -1.09 -4.01
CA GLU A 165 12.27 0.08 -4.89
C GLU A 165 11.87 1.32 -4.10
N PHE A 166 10.96 1.16 -3.15
CA PHE A 166 10.60 2.22 -2.20
C PHE A 166 11.83 2.64 -1.38
N GLU A 167 12.64 1.70 -0.90
CA GLU A 167 13.89 1.96 -0.20
C GLU A 167 14.86 2.77 -1.07
N ARG A 168 15.08 2.37 -2.32
CA ARG A 168 15.95 3.13 -3.25
C ARG A 168 15.55 4.59 -3.37
N ALA A 169 14.23 4.85 -3.41
CA ALA A 169 13.71 6.20 -3.52
C ALA A 169 13.93 7.03 -2.24
N VAL A 170 13.80 6.44 -1.03
CA VAL A 170 13.85 7.17 0.24
C VAL A 170 15.22 7.13 0.95
N ALA A 171 16.08 6.15 0.63
CA ALA A 171 17.35 5.93 1.33
C ALA A 171 18.30 7.16 1.32
N PRO A 172 18.40 7.95 0.24
CA PRO A 172 19.24 9.16 0.26
C PRO A 172 18.81 10.15 1.36
N ARG A 173 17.50 10.33 1.54
CA ARG A 173 16.94 11.24 2.55
C ARG A 173 17.03 10.67 3.96
N LEU A 174 16.81 9.35 4.14
CA LEU A 174 17.04 8.72 5.44
C LEU A 174 18.50 8.87 5.89
N ARG A 175 19.47 8.73 4.96
CA ARG A 175 20.89 8.96 5.27
C ARG A 175 21.20 10.41 5.62
N SER A 176 20.54 11.39 5.00
CA SER A 176 20.72 12.81 5.29
C SER A 176 20.28 13.22 6.69
N LEU A 177 19.53 12.39 7.42
CA LEU A 177 19.24 12.61 8.85
C LEU A 177 20.51 12.68 9.70
N GLY A 178 21.64 12.08 9.24
CA GLY A 178 22.90 12.03 9.98
C GLY A 178 22.83 11.26 11.30
N ARG A 179 21.80 10.42 11.45
CA ARG A 179 21.48 9.60 12.63
C ARG A 179 20.60 8.42 12.22
N ASP A 180 20.42 7.46 13.13
CA ASP A 180 19.52 6.33 12.89
C ASP A 180 18.08 6.80 12.67
N GLY A 181 17.48 6.31 11.59
CA GLY A 181 16.12 6.59 11.22
C GLY A 181 15.51 5.40 10.45
N ALA A 182 14.20 5.22 10.61
CA ALA A 182 13.45 4.19 9.94
C ALA A 182 12.05 4.65 9.58
N LEU A 183 11.53 4.15 8.49
CA LEU A 183 10.12 4.20 8.15
C LEU A 183 9.45 2.91 8.64
N LEU A 184 8.43 3.06 9.45
CA LEU A 184 7.65 1.95 10.01
C LEU A 184 6.22 2.02 9.50
N ASN A 185 5.53 0.90 9.51
CA ASN A 185 4.07 0.92 9.43
C ASN A 185 3.45 1.27 10.79
N SER A 186 2.14 1.51 10.84
CA SER A 186 1.39 1.85 12.06
C SER A 186 1.45 0.77 13.16
N GLN A 187 1.91 -0.45 12.83
CA GLN A 187 2.11 -1.54 13.78
C GLN A 187 3.56 -1.63 14.30
N GLY A 188 4.44 -0.68 13.90
CA GLY A 188 5.84 -0.64 14.31
C GLY A 188 6.78 -1.59 13.55
N ARG A 189 6.35 -2.15 12.40
CA ARG A 189 7.23 -2.94 11.54
C ARG A 189 8.04 -2.05 10.62
N VAL A 190 9.33 -2.35 10.52
CA VAL A 190 10.27 -1.64 9.64
C VAL A 190 9.92 -1.89 8.18
N ILE A 191 9.66 -0.82 7.45
CA ILE A 191 9.56 -0.80 5.98
C ILE A 191 10.97 -0.60 5.41
N VAL A 192 11.63 0.50 5.81
CA VAL A 192 12.99 0.89 5.40
C VAL A 192 13.74 1.45 6.59
N SER A 193 15.03 1.17 6.71
CA SER A 193 15.89 1.75 7.74
C SER A 193 17.29 2.06 7.21
N ASN A 194 17.93 3.11 7.72
CA ASN A 194 19.36 3.36 7.49
C ASN A 194 20.26 2.66 8.53
N ASN A 195 19.66 1.90 9.48
CA ASN A 195 20.38 1.10 10.48
C ASN A 195 20.31 -0.38 10.12
N VAL A 196 21.45 -1.00 9.84
CA VAL A 196 21.58 -2.41 9.47
C VAL A 196 21.06 -3.40 10.54
N ARG A 197 20.90 -2.95 11.78
CA ARG A 197 20.35 -3.76 12.88
C ARG A 197 18.82 -3.78 12.89
N GLN A 198 18.17 -3.01 12.02
CA GLN A 198 16.73 -2.91 11.88
C GLN A 198 16.32 -3.27 10.44
N PRO A 199 16.42 -4.56 10.06
CA PRO A 199 16.06 -4.97 8.70
C PRO A 199 14.55 -4.85 8.47
N THR A 200 14.17 -4.76 7.20
CA THR A 200 12.76 -4.78 6.75
C THR A 200 11.98 -5.93 7.39
N GLY A 201 10.75 -5.69 7.82
CA GLY A 201 9.88 -6.64 8.50
C GLY A 201 10.15 -6.80 10.01
N SER A 202 11.30 -6.34 10.55
CA SER A 202 11.56 -6.38 11.99
C SER A 202 10.63 -5.43 12.77
N LEU A 203 10.42 -5.73 14.06
CA LEU A 203 9.53 -4.94 14.92
C LEU A 203 10.36 -4.00 15.82
N VAL A 204 10.09 -2.71 15.76
CA VAL A 204 10.65 -1.71 16.68
C VAL A 204 9.79 -1.66 17.94
N ARG A 205 10.40 -2.05 19.09
CA ARG A 205 9.70 -2.12 20.39
C ARG A 205 10.06 -0.98 21.34
N ALA A 206 11.03 -0.14 20.97
CA ALA A 206 11.52 0.96 21.83
C ALA A 206 10.49 2.10 21.97
N ALA A 207 9.50 2.16 21.09
CA ALA A 207 8.34 3.04 21.20
C ALA A 207 7.09 2.23 20.90
N ASP A 208 6.00 2.51 21.62
CA ASP A 208 4.69 1.89 21.34
C ASP A 208 4.03 2.63 20.18
N VAL A 209 4.49 2.30 18.96
CA VAL A 209 3.98 2.91 17.72
C VAL A 209 2.48 2.68 17.53
N PRO A 210 1.91 1.48 17.79
CA PRO A 210 0.46 1.28 17.68
C PRO A 210 -0.36 2.15 18.62
N ALA A 211 0.04 2.28 19.89
CA ALA A 211 -0.66 3.13 20.84
C ALA A 211 -0.57 4.61 20.44
N TRP A 212 0.61 5.08 20.07
CA TRP A 212 0.78 6.45 19.56
C TRP A 212 -0.01 6.69 18.27
N TRP A 213 0.00 5.74 17.33
CA TRP A 213 -0.77 5.86 16.08
C TRP A 213 -2.25 6.07 16.36
N THR A 214 -2.80 5.33 17.34
CA THR A 214 -4.21 5.41 17.74
C THR A 214 -4.55 6.73 18.45
N SER A 215 -3.57 7.40 19.09
CA SER A 215 -3.80 8.69 19.77
C SER A 215 -4.13 9.83 18.82
N GLY A 216 -3.78 9.71 17.55
CA GLY A 216 -3.99 10.78 16.56
C GLY A 216 -2.97 11.91 16.60
N GLU A 217 -1.95 11.84 17.45
CA GLU A 217 -0.88 12.85 17.51
C GLU A 217 -0.05 12.83 16.21
N GLU A 218 0.30 14.01 15.67
CA GLU A 218 1.13 14.16 14.47
C GLU A 218 2.60 13.84 14.72
N ALA A 219 3.10 14.18 15.91
CA ALA A 219 4.47 13.92 16.32
C ALA A 219 4.54 13.61 17.81
N HIS A 220 5.49 12.76 18.19
CA HIS A 220 5.67 12.33 19.57
C HIS A 220 7.14 11.99 19.85
N SER A 221 7.54 12.06 21.11
CA SER A 221 8.87 11.61 21.56
C SER A 221 8.68 10.61 22.70
N ALA A 222 9.11 9.39 22.51
CA ALA A 222 9.02 8.31 23.49
C ALA A 222 10.26 7.41 23.43
N GLY A 223 10.75 6.96 24.59
CA GLY A 223 11.84 5.99 24.65
C GLY A 223 13.15 6.45 23.99
N GLY A 224 13.40 7.76 23.91
CA GLY A 224 14.55 8.32 23.19
C GLY A 224 14.40 8.30 21.68
N LEU A 225 13.17 8.14 21.15
CA LEU A 225 12.84 8.19 19.72
C LEU A 225 11.86 9.33 19.45
N ALA A 226 12.01 9.96 18.29
CA ALA A 226 11.04 10.89 17.73
C ALA A 226 10.21 10.17 16.65
N LEU A 227 8.88 10.29 16.74
CA LEU A 227 7.91 9.71 15.82
C LEU A 227 7.22 10.83 15.06
N ARG A 228 7.00 10.67 13.76
CA ARG A 228 6.26 11.60 12.89
C ARG A 228 5.44 10.85 11.87
N ARG A 229 4.22 11.30 11.63
CA ARG A 229 3.36 10.77 10.54
C ARG A 229 3.88 11.23 9.18
N CYS A 230 3.79 10.35 8.19
CA CYS A 230 4.08 10.70 6.79
C CYS A 230 2.75 10.98 6.07
N GLY A 231 2.24 12.19 6.24
CA GLY A 231 0.94 12.60 5.72
C GLY A 231 -0.20 11.74 6.26
N ASP A 232 -1.22 11.50 5.45
CA ASP A 232 -2.38 10.66 5.78
C ASP A 232 -2.10 9.15 5.62
N SER A 233 -0.84 8.77 5.34
CA SER A 233 -0.47 7.37 5.16
C SER A 233 -0.21 6.67 6.49
N PRO A 234 -0.35 5.33 6.60
CA PRO A 234 0.00 4.58 7.80
C PRO A 234 1.52 4.38 7.95
N ILE A 235 2.33 5.28 7.37
CA ILE A 235 3.79 5.26 7.45
C ILE A 235 4.26 6.29 8.48
N VAL A 236 5.19 5.86 9.32
CA VAL A 236 5.74 6.63 10.43
C VAL A 236 7.24 6.76 10.26
N LEU A 237 7.76 7.99 10.28
CA LEU A 237 9.19 8.21 10.44
C LEU A 237 9.55 8.12 11.92
N VAL A 238 10.47 7.22 12.24
CA VAL A 238 11.09 7.11 13.56
C VAL A 238 12.56 7.49 13.45
N SER A 239 13.04 8.34 14.34
CA SER A 239 14.45 8.73 14.38
C SER A 239 14.93 8.95 15.81
N VAL A 240 16.22 8.74 16.05
CA VAL A 240 16.85 9.12 17.32
C VAL A 240 16.81 10.64 17.43
N PRO A 241 16.34 11.27 18.54
CA PRO A 241 16.41 12.71 18.72
C PRO A 241 17.85 13.19 18.59
N GLY A 242 18.04 14.34 17.98
CA GLY A 242 19.35 14.98 18.00
C GLY A 242 19.67 15.47 19.41
N GLY A 243 20.82 15.07 19.95
CA GLY A 243 21.39 15.64 21.14
C GLY A 243 21.79 17.12 20.94
#